data_2dad210774aee4acd47acc712f5ac38c
#
_entry.id   2dad210774aee4acd47acc712f5ac38c
#
_cell.length_a   1.000
_cell.length_b   1.000
_cell.length_c   1.000
_cell.angle_alpha   90.00
_cell.angle_beta   90.00
_cell.angle_gamma   90.00
#
_symmetry.space_group_name_H-M   'P 1'
#
loop_
_entity.id
_entity.type
_entity.pdbx_description
1 polymer ?
#
loop_
_entity_poly.entity_id
_entity_poly.type
_entity_poly.pdbx_seq_one_letter_code
_entity_poly.pdbx_strand_id
1 'polypeptide(L)'
;MTYDKAKYVELDKKYVWHHLTQHKNFEPAIYVKGEGMRITDIDGKTYIDAVSGGVWTVNVGYGRKEIVDAVAKQMLEMCYFANGIGNIPPSNFPKS
;
A
#
# COMPACT_ATOMS: atom_id res chain seq x y z
N MET A 1 11.75 -4.82 14.67
CA MET A 1 10.53 -5.52 15.14
C MET A 1 10.48 -6.89 14.49
N THR A 2 10.27 -7.92 15.27
CA THR A 2 10.22 -9.29 14.79
C THR A 2 8.77 -9.74 14.64
N TYR A 3 8.45 -10.32 13.48
CA TYR A 3 7.12 -10.83 13.19
C TYR A 3 7.12 -12.35 13.18
N ASP A 4 6.02 -12.96 13.63
CA ASP A 4 5.81 -14.40 13.51
C ASP A 4 5.35 -14.72 12.08
N LYS A 5 6.27 -15.17 11.24
CA LYS A 5 6.03 -15.47 9.84
C LYS A 5 4.93 -16.52 9.65
N ALA A 6 5.00 -17.62 10.41
CA ALA A 6 4.04 -18.72 10.27
C ALA A 6 2.62 -18.23 10.54
N LYS A 7 2.44 -17.40 11.58
CA LYS A 7 1.15 -16.80 11.92
C LYS A 7 0.59 -15.95 10.79
N TYR A 8 1.41 -15.07 10.23
CA TYR A 8 0.95 -14.16 9.17
C TYR A 8 0.69 -14.87 7.86
N VAL A 9 1.47 -15.89 7.51
CA VAL A 9 1.21 -16.74 6.34
C VAL A 9 -0.13 -17.47 6.50
N GLU A 10 -0.42 -18.02 7.68
CA GLU A 10 -1.68 -18.70 7.95
C GLU A 10 -2.88 -17.73 7.85
N LEU A 11 -2.78 -16.55 8.46
CA LEU A 11 -3.83 -15.55 8.39
C LEU A 11 -4.08 -15.05 6.97
N ASP A 12 -3.01 -14.85 6.21
CA ASP A 12 -3.12 -14.45 4.80
C ASP A 12 -3.87 -15.50 3.99
N LYS A 13 -3.48 -16.76 4.10
CA LYS A 13 -4.16 -17.86 3.39
C LYS A 13 -5.62 -17.99 3.77
N LYS A 14 -5.96 -17.69 5.01
CA LYS A 14 -7.32 -17.84 5.53
C LYS A 14 -8.25 -16.70 5.15
N TYR A 15 -7.74 -15.46 5.15
CA TYR A 15 -8.60 -14.27 5.07
C TYR A 15 -8.35 -13.38 3.86
N VAL A 16 -7.23 -13.51 3.16
CA VAL A 16 -6.88 -12.60 2.07
C VAL A 16 -7.13 -13.23 0.71
N TRP A 17 -7.91 -12.56 -0.12
CA TRP A 17 -8.13 -12.95 -1.51
C TRP A 17 -7.11 -12.22 -2.39
N HIS A 18 -6.17 -12.96 -2.97
CA HIS A 18 -5.16 -12.39 -3.88
C HIS A 18 -5.69 -12.39 -5.31
N HIS A 19 -5.73 -11.22 -5.94
CA HIS A 19 -6.20 -11.10 -7.32
C HIS A 19 -5.21 -11.73 -8.30
N LEU A 20 -5.70 -12.19 -9.44
CA LEU A 20 -4.90 -12.81 -10.50
C LEU A 20 -4.00 -13.96 -10.01
N THR A 21 -4.40 -14.63 -8.94
CA THR A 21 -3.59 -15.67 -8.30
C THR A 21 -4.39 -16.94 -8.13
N GLN A 22 -3.78 -18.06 -8.48
CA GLN A 22 -4.36 -19.38 -8.18
C GLN A 22 -4.01 -19.75 -6.74
N HIS A 23 -5.04 -19.85 -5.88
CA HIS A 23 -4.83 -20.02 -4.43
C HIS A 23 -4.45 -21.44 -4.02
N LYS A 24 -4.66 -22.43 -4.87
CA LYS A 24 -4.24 -23.81 -4.59
C LYS A 24 -2.72 -23.87 -4.52
N ASN A 25 -2.17 -24.35 -3.41
CA ASN A 25 -0.72 -24.44 -3.17
C ASN A 25 0.01 -23.07 -3.18
N PHE A 26 -0.73 -21.99 -2.99
CA PHE A 26 -0.14 -20.65 -2.95
C PHE A 26 0.54 -20.39 -1.60
N GLU A 27 1.79 -19.93 -1.67
CA GLU A 27 2.54 -19.47 -0.49
C GLU A 27 2.79 -17.96 -0.64
N PRO A 28 2.11 -17.11 0.16
CA PRO A 28 2.27 -15.66 0.02
C PRO A 28 3.66 -15.20 0.46
N ALA A 29 4.27 -14.33 -0.32
CA ALA A 29 5.38 -13.51 0.15
C ALA A 29 4.82 -12.36 0.98
N ILE A 30 5.39 -12.12 2.14
CA ILE A 30 4.91 -11.08 3.05
C ILE A 30 5.96 -9.99 3.18
N TYR A 31 5.61 -8.79 2.78
CA TYR A 31 6.44 -7.60 2.93
C TYR A 31 5.95 -6.79 4.12
N VAL A 32 6.87 -6.28 4.93
CA VAL A 32 6.52 -5.62 6.20
C VAL A 32 6.86 -4.14 6.21
N LYS A 33 7.72 -3.67 5.30
CA LYS A 33 8.05 -2.25 5.25
C LYS A 33 8.59 -1.86 3.87
N GLY A 34 8.44 -0.57 3.55
CA GLY A 34 9.02 0.02 2.36
C GLY A 34 9.61 1.38 2.68
N GLU A 35 10.73 1.73 2.02
CA GLU A 35 11.39 3.02 2.12
C GLU A 35 12.06 3.35 0.79
N GLY A 36 11.68 4.47 0.18
CA GLY A 36 12.16 4.84 -1.15
C GLY A 36 11.81 3.76 -2.18
N MET A 37 12.83 3.16 -2.78
CA MET A 37 12.67 2.08 -3.77
C MET A 37 12.89 0.69 -3.16
N ARG A 38 13.03 0.58 -1.85
CA ARG A 38 13.36 -0.68 -1.19
C ARG A 38 12.20 -1.21 -0.39
N ILE A 39 12.00 -2.52 -0.43
CA ILE A 39 11.03 -3.25 0.37
C ILE A 39 11.73 -4.32 1.19
N THR A 40 11.20 -4.58 2.36
CA THR A 40 11.74 -5.59 3.27
C THR A 40 10.68 -6.64 3.56
N ASP A 41 11.04 -7.91 3.40
CA ASP A 41 10.12 -9.01 3.70
C ASP A 41 10.10 -9.36 5.19
N ILE A 42 9.22 -10.29 5.55
CA ILE A 42 9.04 -10.71 6.95
C ILE A 42 10.26 -11.44 7.53
N ASP A 43 11.16 -11.93 6.68
CA ASP A 43 12.43 -12.54 7.10
C ASP A 43 13.55 -11.50 7.29
N GLY A 44 13.26 -10.22 7.01
CA GLY A 44 14.22 -9.13 7.14
C GLY A 44 15.08 -8.90 5.90
N LYS A 45 14.82 -9.61 4.82
CA LYS A 45 15.57 -9.43 3.57
C LYS A 45 15.03 -8.24 2.79
N THR A 46 15.93 -7.42 2.27
CA THR A 46 15.61 -6.19 1.54
C THR A 46 15.83 -6.38 0.04
N TYR A 47 14.89 -5.88 -0.74
CA TYR A 47 14.90 -5.94 -2.20
C TYR A 47 14.70 -4.56 -2.80
N ILE A 48 15.12 -4.38 -4.05
CA ILE A 48 14.71 -3.22 -4.84
C ILE A 48 13.34 -3.54 -5.46
N ASP A 49 12.38 -2.66 -5.23
CA ASP A 49 11.06 -2.79 -5.86
C ASP A 49 11.06 -2.15 -7.24
N ALA A 50 11.22 -2.96 -8.26
CA ALA A 50 11.26 -2.50 -9.66
C ALA A 50 9.87 -2.39 -10.30
N VAL A 51 8.80 -2.75 -9.58
CA VAL A 51 7.43 -2.76 -10.11
C VAL A 51 6.46 -1.88 -9.32
N SER A 52 6.98 -0.93 -8.55
CA SER A 52 6.19 0.09 -7.83
C SER A 52 4.99 -0.51 -7.08
N GLY A 53 5.25 -1.40 -6.11
CA GLY A 53 4.20 -2.05 -5.34
C GLY A 53 3.55 -3.23 -6.05
N GLY A 54 4.18 -3.75 -7.08
CA GLY A 54 3.70 -4.90 -7.84
C GLY A 54 2.83 -4.56 -9.04
N VAL A 55 2.15 -3.42 -9.04
CA VAL A 55 1.20 -3.00 -10.10
C VAL A 55 1.34 -1.52 -10.45
N TRP A 56 2.54 -0.98 -10.34
CA TRP A 56 2.90 0.40 -10.71
C TRP A 56 2.11 1.47 -9.96
N THR A 57 1.85 1.24 -8.66
CA THR A 57 1.04 2.15 -7.84
C THR A 57 1.83 3.00 -6.85
N VAL A 58 3.13 2.76 -6.71
CA VAL A 58 4.01 3.47 -5.77
C VAL A 58 5.11 4.19 -6.56
N ASN A 59 4.71 5.04 -7.50
CA ASN A 59 5.63 5.64 -8.48
C ASN A 59 6.63 6.62 -7.89
N VAL A 60 6.32 7.22 -6.74
CA VAL A 60 7.22 8.16 -6.05
C VAL A 60 8.04 7.52 -4.93
N GLY A 61 7.92 6.20 -4.75
CA GLY A 61 8.60 5.46 -3.68
C GLY A 61 7.78 5.41 -2.40
N TYR A 62 8.26 4.58 -1.47
CA TYR A 62 7.62 4.35 -0.19
C TYR A 62 8.03 5.40 0.84
N GLY A 63 7.13 5.75 1.75
CA GLY A 63 7.45 6.56 2.91
C GLY A 63 7.74 8.03 2.62
N ARG A 64 7.15 8.59 1.58
CA ARG A 64 7.29 10.03 1.25
C ARG A 64 6.54 10.86 2.28
N LYS A 65 7.29 11.45 3.21
CA LYS A 65 6.72 12.18 4.35
C LYS A 65 5.85 13.36 3.92
N GLU A 66 6.26 14.09 2.90
CA GLU A 66 5.49 15.23 2.38
C GLU A 66 4.11 14.82 1.87
N ILE A 67 3.98 13.63 1.28
CA ILE A 67 2.69 13.10 0.82
C ILE A 67 1.87 12.62 2.02
N VAL A 68 2.51 11.91 2.95
CA VAL A 68 1.85 11.42 4.17
C VAL A 68 1.27 12.58 4.97
N ASP A 69 2.03 13.64 5.16
CA ASP A 69 1.59 14.81 5.92
C ASP A 69 0.43 15.53 5.23
N ALA A 70 0.48 15.68 3.91
CA ALA A 70 -0.60 16.29 3.14
C ALA A 70 -1.89 15.48 3.22
N VAL A 71 -1.78 14.16 3.09
CA VAL A 71 -2.93 13.25 3.19
C VAL A 71 -3.50 13.27 4.61
N ALA A 72 -2.66 13.22 5.63
CA ALA A 72 -3.10 13.26 7.03
C ALA A 72 -3.88 14.55 7.34
N LYS A 73 -3.36 15.68 6.89
CA LYS A 73 -4.03 16.98 7.06
C LYS A 73 -5.41 16.99 6.40
N GLN A 74 -5.48 16.54 5.15
CA GLN A 74 -6.75 16.54 4.41
C GLN A 74 -7.75 15.55 5.03
N MET A 75 -7.31 14.38 5.48
CA MET A 75 -8.20 13.40 6.10
C MET A 75 -8.78 13.88 7.42
N LEU A 76 -8.05 14.71 8.18
CA LEU A 76 -8.58 15.32 9.41
C LEU A 76 -9.66 16.36 9.12
N GLU A 77 -9.61 17.03 7.97
CA GLU A 77 -10.60 18.03 7.58
C GLU A 77 -11.81 17.40 6.89
N MET A 78 -11.57 16.63 5.83
CA MET A 78 -12.61 15.95 5.06
C MET A 78 -11.98 14.78 4.31
N CYS A 79 -12.20 13.57 4.81
CA CYS A 79 -11.61 12.36 4.22
C CYS A 79 -12.36 11.86 2.99
N TYR A 80 -13.67 12.06 2.95
CA TYR A 80 -14.50 11.60 1.85
C TYR A 80 -15.85 12.29 1.84
N PHE A 81 -16.33 12.57 0.64
CA PHE A 81 -17.76 12.83 0.39
C PHE A 81 -18.13 12.30 -1.00
N ALA A 82 -19.34 11.84 -1.15
CA ALA A 82 -19.80 11.25 -2.41
C ALA A 82 -19.69 12.23 -3.58
N ASN A 83 -19.25 11.76 -4.75
CA ASN A 83 -18.95 12.61 -5.91
C ASN A 83 -20.15 13.36 -6.49
N GLY A 84 -21.39 13.03 -6.09
CA GLY A 84 -22.57 13.82 -6.45
C GLY A 84 -22.62 15.18 -5.76
N ILE A 85 -21.76 15.40 -4.76
CA ILE A 85 -21.61 16.63 -3.99
C ILE A 85 -20.13 17.05 -4.05
N GLY A 86 -19.85 18.33 -4.06
CA GLY A 86 -18.49 18.80 -4.19
C GLY A 86 -17.70 18.87 -2.89
N ASN A 87 -16.38 18.86 -2.99
CA ASN A 87 -15.47 19.25 -1.92
C ASN A 87 -14.25 20.00 -2.51
N ILE A 88 -13.41 20.54 -1.65
CA ILE A 88 -12.37 21.47 -2.11
C ILE A 88 -11.25 20.79 -2.92
N PRO A 89 -10.65 19.64 -2.49
CA PRO A 89 -9.54 19.07 -3.24
C PRO A 89 -9.79 18.83 -4.72
N PRO A 90 -10.89 18.16 -5.14
CA PRO A 90 -11.16 17.99 -6.56
C PRO A 90 -11.41 19.30 -7.31
N SER A 91 -11.96 20.30 -6.61
CA SER A 91 -12.27 21.59 -7.21
C SER A 91 -11.02 22.41 -7.56
N ASN A 92 -9.87 22.08 -6.97
CA ASN A 92 -8.60 22.74 -7.25
C ASN A 92 -7.89 22.21 -8.51
N PHE A 93 -8.40 21.13 -9.12
CA PHE A 93 -7.82 20.58 -10.33
C PHE A 93 -8.59 21.09 -11.56
N PRO A 94 -7.88 21.55 -12.60
CA PRO A 94 -8.54 21.99 -13.82
C PRO A 94 -9.20 20.80 -14.52
N LYS A 95 -10.34 21.07 -15.13
CA LYS A 95 -10.95 20.10 -16.05
C LYS A 95 -10.13 20.04 -17.33
N SER A 96 -9.74 18.84 -17.70
CA SER A 96 -9.02 18.60 -18.95
C SER A 96 -9.98 18.42 -20.12
#